data_8fbeb4e67c2152b70a7c9c9278a99759
#
_entry.id   8fbeb4e67c2152b70a7c9c9278a99759
#
_cell.length_a   1.000
_cell.length_b   1.000
_cell.length_c   1.000
_cell.angle_alpha   90.00
_cell.angle_beta   90.00
_cell.angle_gamma   90.00
#
_symmetry.space_group_name_H-M   'P 1'
#
loop_
_entity.id
_entity.type
_entity.pdbx_description
1 polymer ?
#
loop_
_entity_poly.entity_id
_entity_poly.type
_entity_poly.pdbx_seq_one_letter_code
_entity_poly.pdbx_strand_id
1 'polypeptide(L)'
;MADVKKIATRESYGNTLKELAAEGHEDLVVLDADLAAATKTGMFRKAYPDRHFDCGIAEGNMMGVAAGLSTMGYVPFVSSFAMFAAGRAFEQVRNSIGYPHLNVKIGATHGGISVGEDGASHQCCEDFALMRSIPGMTVICPADDVEARAAVRAAYAMEGPVYLRFGRLAVPVFHDAENYHFEIGKGEQITEGSDIAIIATGLMVNEARIAAEQLTAEGIHAQVINIHTIKPLDEEIVLKAAKECGKVITAEEHNVIGGLGEAVCAVLSEKLPTPVRRVGVQDKFGCSGPAWDLLREYGLDAATICKTAHEMLGK
;
A
#
# COMPACT_ATOMS: atom_id res chain seq x y z
N MET A 1 -4.72 23.38 17.21
CA MET A 1 -5.02 22.37 16.17
C MET A 1 -5.63 21.18 16.89
N ALA A 2 -6.80 20.70 16.47
CA ALA A 2 -7.37 19.49 17.03
C ALA A 2 -6.36 18.33 16.85
N ASP A 3 -6.26 17.48 17.86
CA ASP A 3 -5.34 16.34 17.85
C ASP A 3 -5.85 15.36 16.77
N VAL A 4 -5.18 15.33 15.61
CA VAL A 4 -5.59 14.49 14.50
C VAL A 4 -5.37 13.04 14.90
N LYS A 5 -6.42 12.22 14.89
CA LYS A 5 -6.35 10.80 15.20
C LYS A 5 -5.36 10.12 14.24
N LYS A 6 -4.42 9.33 14.78
CA LYS A 6 -3.44 8.57 14.01
C LYS A 6 -3.60 7.09 14.29
N ILE A 7 -3.66 6.28 13.25
CA ILE A 7 -3.78 4.82 13.33
C ILE A 7 -2.81 4.18 12.34
N ALA A 8 -2.14 3.11 12.76
CA ALA A 8 -1.33 2.31 11.85
C ALA A 8 -2.24 1.43 10.98
N THR A 9 -2.05 1.42 9.66
CA THR A 9 -2.92 0.64 8.75
C THR A 9 -2.91 -0.86 9.04
N ARG A 10 -1.83 -1.40 9.63
CA ARG A 10 -1.80 -2.79 10.15
C ARG A 10 -2.79 -3.03 11.30
N GLU A 11 -3.10 -2.00 12.13
CA GLU A 11 -4.11 -2.10 13.19
C GLU A 11 -5.52 -2.12 12.60
N SER A 12 -5.74 -1.32 11.57
CA SER A 12 -6.97 -1.32 10.78
C SER A 12 -7.22 -2.70 10.16
N TYR A 13 -6.16 -3.31 9.60
CA TYR A 13 -6.19 -4.67 9.05
C TYR A 13 -6.63 -5.71 10.09
N GLY A 14 -5.93 -5.81 11.22
CA GLY A 14 -6.25 -6.78 12.27
C GLY A 14 -7.66 -6.60 12.87
N ASN A 15 -8.10 -5.34 13.04
CA ASN A 15 -9.46 -5.04 13.50
C ASN A 15 -10.52 -5.47 12.47
N THR A 16 -10.30 -5.18 11.18
CA THR A 16 -11.27 -5.50 10.13
C THR A 16 -11.42 -7.01 9.92
N LEU A 17 -10.36 -7.79 10.02
CA LEU A 17 -10.46 -9.25 9.99
C LEU A 17 -11.35 -9.78 11.11
N LYS A 18 -11.19 -9.24 12.33
CA LYS A 18 -12.03 -9.61 13.48
C LYS A 18 -13.50 -9.19 13.27
N GLU A 19 -13.75 -8.02 12.70
CA GLU A 19 -15.08 -7.51 12.38
C GLU A 19 -15.78 -8.38 11.35
N LEU A 20 -15.12 -8.71 10.22
CA LEU A 20 -15.66 -9.62 9.20
C LEU A 20 -16.07 -10.97 9.80
N ALA A 21 -15.24 -11.55 10.66
CA ALA A 21 -15.61 -12.81 11.33
C ALA A 21 -16.81 -12.66 12.25
N ALA A 22 -16.96 -11.52 12.94
CA ALA A 22 -18.13 -11.23 13.80
C ALA A 22 -19.41 -11.00 12.97
N GLU A 23 -19.31 -10.59 11.73
CA GLU A 23 -20.42 -10.44 10.78
C GLU A 23 -20.92 -11.78 10.21
N GLY A 24 -20.29 -12.90 10.59
CA GLY A 24 -20.74 -14.25 10.20
C GLY A 24 -20.01 -14.83 8.99
N HIS A 25 -18.90 -14.26 8.55
CA HIS A 25 -18.06 -14.80 7.49
C HIS A 25 -17.25 -16.00 8.02
N GLU A 26 -17.85 -17.21 7.96
CA GLU A 26 -17.27 -18.45 8.52
C GLU A 26 -16.15 -19.04 7.64
N ASP A 27 -16.12 -18.71 6.37
CA ASP A 27 -15.11 -19.11 5.39
C ASP A 27 -13.79 -18.34 5.54
N LEU A 28 -13.79 -17.19 6.26
CA LEU A 28 -12.60 -16.42 6.51
C LEU A 28 -11.71 -17.14 7.52
N VAL A 29 -10.47 -17.44 7.12
CA VAL A 29 -9.41 -17.99 7.96
C VAL A 29 -8.15 -17.12 7.88
N VAL A 30 -7.39 -17.09 8.97
CA VAL A 30 -6.19 -16.25 9.06
C VAL A 30 -4.97 -17.13 9.33
N LEU A 31 -3.91 -16.92 8.57
CA LEU A 31 -2.64 -17.60 8.76
C LEU A 31 -1.54 -16.59 9.09
N ASP A 32 -0.58 -17.00 9.91
CA ASP A 32 0.55 -16.18 10.32
C ASP A 32 1.85 -16.99 10.32
N ALA A 33 2.98 -16.31 10.25
CA ALA A 33 4.31 -16.91 10.32
C ALA A 33 5.05 -16.42 11.58
N ASP A 34 4.50 -16.75 12.76
CA ASP A 34 5.02 -16.36 14.09
C ASP A 34 5.14 -14.84 14.32
N LEU A 35 4.32 -14.05 13.61
CA LEU A 35 4.32 -12.58 13.68
C LEU A 35 2.96 -11.98 14.07
N ALA A 36 2.03 -12.78 14.60
CA ALA A 36 0.65 -12.36 14.87
C ALA A 36 0.53 -11.09 15.73
N ALA A 37 1.44 -10.88 16.68
CA ALA A 37 1.46 -9.66 17.50
C ALA A 37 1.84 -8.42 16.68
N ALA A 38 2.80 -8.54 15.78
CA ALA A 38 3.32 -7.46 14.95
C ALA A 38 2.37 -7.14 13.78
N THR A 39 1.84 -8.16 13.11
CA THR A 39 0.87 -8.03 12.00
C THR A 39 -0.53 -7.62 12.46
N LYS A 40 -0.80 -7.72 13.77
CA LYS A 40 -2.10 -7.49 14.42
C LYS A 40 -3.15 -8.58 14.18
N THR A 41 -2.80 -9.67 13.52
CA THR A 41 -3.66 -10.86 13.39
C THR A 41 -3.90 -11.56 14.73
N GLY A 42 -3.06 -11.29 15.73
CA GLY A 42 -3.29 -11.72 17.12
C GLY A 42 -4.63 -11.27 17.71
N MET A 43 -5.24 -10.19 17.19
CA MET A 43 -6.59 -9.77 17.56
C MET A 43 -7.63 -10.78 17.09
N PHE A 44 -7.48 -11.27 15.86
CA PHE A 44 -8.31 -12.33 15.29
C PHE A 44 -8.09 -13.65 16.03
N ARG A 45 -6.82 -14.07 16.21
CA ARG A 45 -6.46 -15.29 16.96
C ARG A 45 -7.11 -15.35 18.34
N LYS A 46 -7.13 -14.24 19.06
CA LYS A 46 -7.73 -14.16 20.40
C LYS A 46 -9.26 -14.36 20.38
N ALA A 47 -9.94 -13.88 19.34
CA ALA A 47 -11.39 -13.96 19.21
C ALA A 47 -11.88 -15.25 18.55
N TYR A 48 -11.09 -15.78 17.59
CA TYR A 48 -11.43 -16.93 16.76
C TYR A 48 -10.23 -17.89 16.63
N PRO A 49 -9.80 -18.55 17.75
CA PRO A 49 -8.58 -19.38 17.76
C PRO A 49 -8.66 -20.57 16.80
N ASP A 50 -9.85 -21.15 16.59
CA ASP A 50 -10.03 -22.31 15.70
C ASP A 50 -9.96 -21.98 14.21
N ARG A 51 -9.89 -20.69 13.87
CA ARG A 51 -9.76 -20.19 12.49
C ARG A 51 -8.47 -19.41 12.24
N HIS A 52 -7.54 -19.48 13.20
CA HIS A 52 -6.21 -18.89 13.08
C HIS A 52 -5.14 -19.98 13.14
N PHE A 53 -4.24 -19.99 12.15
CA PHE A 53 -3.19 -21.00 12.04
C PHE A 53 -1.82 -20.30 12.03
N ASP A 54 -0.99 -20.61 13.03
CA ASP A 54 0.41 -20.18 13.06
C ASP A 54 1.26 -21.27 12.40
N CYS A 55 1.87 -20.93 11.26
CA CYS A 55 2.71 -21.84 10.48
C CYS A 55 4.18 -21.84 10.92
N GLY A 56 4.50 -21.10 11.99
CA GLY A 56 5.89 -20.85 12.38
C GLY A 56 6.63 -19.95 11.38
N ILE A 57 7.93 -19.81 11.54
CA ILE A 57 8.77 -19.00 10.64
C ILE A 57 9.00 -19.75 9.32
N ALA A 58 7.93 -19.92 8.55
CA ALA A 58 7.90 -20.73 7.32
C ALA A 58 6.93 -20.14 6.29
N GLU A 59 7.20 -18.94 5.80
CA GLU A 59 6.29 -18.17 4.93
C GLU A 59 5.95 -18.92 3.64
N GLY A 60 6.90 -19.61 3.02
CA GLY A 60 6.62 -20.44 1.83
C GLY A 60 5.61 -21.57 2.13
N ASN A 61 5.74 -22.24 3.30
CA ASN A 61 4.77 -23.23 3.74
C ASN A 61 3.40 -22.60 4.02
N MET A 62 3.38 -21.47 4.69
CA MET A 62 2.14 -20.70 4.96
C MET A 62 1.39 -20.39 3.65
N MET A 63 2.08 -19.94 2.60
CA MET A 63 1.47 -19.67 1.29
C MET A 63 0.91 -20.96 0.65
N GLY A 64 1.64 -22.09 0.78
CA GLY A 64 1.16 -23.40 0.29
C GLY A 64 -0.08 -23.90 1.04
N VAL A 65 -0.12 -23.76 2.37
CA VAL A 65 -1.29 -24.11 3.19
C VAL A 65 -2.49 -23.23 2.82
N ALA A 66 -2.30 -21.92 2.66
CA ALA A 66 -3.36 -21.01 2.24
C ALA A 66 -3.89 -21.34 0.84
N ALA A 67 -3.01 -21.68 -0.11
CA ALA A 67 -3.43 -22.14 -1.43
C ALA A 67 -4.34 -23.39 -1.33
N GLY A 68 -3.96 -24.37 -0.49
CA GLY A 68 -4.78 -25.56 -0.22
C GLY A 68 -6.14 -25.23 0.40
N LEU A 69 -6.17 -24.36 1.41
CA LEU A 69 -7.41 -23.92 2.05
C LEU A 69 -8.34 -23.20 1.07
N SER A 70 -7.80 -22.37 0.18
CA SER A 70 -8.58 -21.70 -0.86
C SER A 70 -9.27 -22.69 -1.80
N THR A 71 -8.64 -23.81 -2.14
CA THR A 71 -9.27 -24.85 -2.98
C THR A 71 -10.42 -25.58 -2.27
N MET A 72 -10.50 -25.45 -0.94
CA MET A 72 -11.56 -26.02 -0.12
C MET A 72 -12.74 -25.05 0.12
N GLY A 73 -12.70 -23.86 -0.50
CA GLY A 73 -13.75 -22.86 -0.37
C GLY A 73 -13.55 -21.85 0.76
N TYR A 74 -12.39 -21.87 1.42
CA TYR A 74 -12.04 -20.83 2.41
C TYR A 74 -11.46 -19.58 1.72
N VAL A 75 -11.57 -18.47 2.42
CA VAL A 75 -10.92 -17.20 2.05
C VAL A 75 -9.76 -16.93 3.04
N PRO A 76 -8.56 -17.47 2.77
CA PRO A 76 -7.43 -17.30 3.67
C PRO A 76 -6.80 -15.92 3.53
N PHE A 77 -6.60 -15.25 4.68
CA PHE A 77 -5.74 -14.09 4.83
C PHE A 77 -4.40 -14.55 5.43
N VAL A 78 -3.32 -14.42 4.67
CA VAL A 78 -1.97 -14.78 5.11
C VAL A 78 -1.19 -13.55 5.50
N SER A 79 -0.53 -13.58 6.65
CA SER A 79 0.08 -12.39 7.25
C SER A 79 1.53 -12.62 7.66
N SER A 80 2.41 -11.75 7.18
CA SER A 80 3.80 -11.62 7.58
C SER A 80 4.29 -10.20 7.27
N PHE A 81 5.56 -9.91 7.53
CA PHE A 81 6.14 -8.67 7.02
C PHE A 81 6.27 -8.72 5.50
N ALA A 82 6.16 -7.56 4.86
CA ALA A 82 6.21 -7.45 3.40
C ALA A 82 7.47 -8.11 2.81
N MET A 83 8.63 -7.93 3.45
CA MET A 83 9.88 -8.56 2.99
C MET A 83 9.79 -10.09 2.97
N PHE A 84 9.09 -10.68 3.91
CA PHE A 84 9.00 -12.14 4.01
C PHE A 84 7.85 -12.70 3.17
N ALA A 85 6.72 -12.00 3.14
CA ALA A 85 5.57 -12.39 2.31
C ALA A 85 5.88 -12.26 0.81
N ALA A 86 6.45 -11.11 0.39
CA ALA A 86 6.74 -10.83 -1.01
C ALA A 86 8.12 -11.37 -1.45
N GLY A 87 9.15 -11.24 -0.61
CA GLY A 87 10.50 -11.64 -0.97
C GLY A 87 10.76 -13.14 -0.77
N ARG A 88 10.72 -13.60 0.49
CA ARG A 88 11.04 -15.00 0.83
C ARG A 88 10.08 -16.01 0.20
N ALA A 89 8.79 -15.73 0.18
CA ALA A 89 7.75 -16.62 -0.33
C ALA A 89 7.35 -16.34 -1.78
N PHE A 90 8.11 -15.53 -2.53
CA PHE A 90 7.74 -15.08 -3.87
C PHE A 90 7.36 -16.22 -4.82
N GLU A 91 8.14 -17.28 -4.84
CA GLU A 91 7.90 -18.43 -5.73
C GLU A 91 6.55 -19.09 -5.41
N GLN A 92 6.24 -19.31 -4.13
CA GLN A 92 4.97 -19.90 -3.70
C GLN A 92 3.80 -18.96 -3.99
N VAL A 93 3.95 -17.66 -3.75
CA VAL A 93 2.92 -16.67 -4.14
C VAL A 93 2.67 -16.72 -5.65
N ARG A 94 3.73 -16.76 -6.46
CA ARG A 94 3.60 -16.82 -7.91
C ARG A 94 2.97 -18.12 -8.41
N ASN A 95 3.50 -19.26 -7.98
CA ASN A 95 3.16 -20.55 -8.57
C ASN A 95 1.99 -21.26 -7.88
N SER A 96 1.87 -21.11 -6.55
CA SER A 96 0.81 -21.79 -5.79
C SER A 96 -0.46 -20.96 -5.66
N ILE A 97 -0.36 -19.61 -5.77
CA ILE A 97 -1.49 -18.69 -5.60
C ILE A 97 -1.82 -17.97 -6.90
N GLY A 98 -0.84 -17.26 -7.49
CA GLY A 98 -1.05 -16.41 -8.66
C GLY A 98 -1.36 -17.21 -9.94
N TYR A 99 -0.56 -18.23 -10.26
CA TYR A 99 -0.73 -19.02 -11.48
C TYR A 99 -2.09 -19.74 -11.56
N PRO A 100 -2.56 -20.44 -10.51
CA PRO A 100 -3.91 -21.01 -10.50
C PRO A 100 -5.02 -19.99 -10.15
N HIS A 101 -4.69 -18.71 -9.94
CA HIS A 101 -5.62 -17.63 -9.61
C HIS A 101 -6.48 -17.91 -8.37
N LEU A 102 -5.86 -18.42 -7.30
CA LEU A 102 -6.57 -18.79 -6.07
C LEU A 102 -6.97 -17.58 -5.23
N ASN A 103 -8.09 -17.75 -4.52
CA ASN A 103 -8.69 -16.71 -3.69
C ASN A 103 -7.95 -16.54 -2.35
N VAL A 104 -6.68 -16.13 -2.39
CA VAL A 104 -5.83 -15.89 -1.22
C VAL A 104 -5.53 -14.38 -1.07
N LYS A 105 -5.68 -13.87 0.15
CA LYS A 105 -5.41 -12.47 0.49
C LYS A 105 -4.11 -12.38 1.28
N ILE A 106 -3.12 -11.68 0.75
CA ILE A 106 -1.81 -11.53 1.36
C ILE A 106 -1.77 -10.20 2.11
N GLY A 107 -1.96 -10.23 3.43
CA GLY A 107 -1.90 -9.07 4.31
C GLY A 107 -0.47 -8.81 4.77
N ALA A 108 0.30 -8.15 3.93
CA ALA A 108 1.70 -7.84 4.16
C ALA A 108 1.86 -6.56 4.96
N THR A 109 2.40 -6.66 6.17
CA THR A 109 2.64 -5.49 7.03
C THR A 109 4.10 -5.05 6.99
N HIS A 110 4.42 -3.90 7.57
CA HIS A 110 5.81 -3.41 7.66
C HIS A 110 6.46 -3.25 6.28
N GLY A 111 5.71 -2.77 5.27
CA GLY A 111 6.28 -2.40 3.99
C GLY A 111 7.06 -1.09 4.07
N GLY A 112 8.12 -0.95 3.28
CA GLY A 112 8.89 0.27 3.10
C GLY A 112 9.97 0.53 4.15
N ILE A 113 10.48 1.76 4.14
CA ILE A 113 11.59 2.21 4.98
C ILE A 113 11.16 2.48 6.42
N SER A 114 9.87 2.80 6.64
CA SER A 114 9.28 3.14 7.94
C SER A 114 9.16 1.96 8.91
N VAL A 115 9.62 0.78 8.53
CA VAL A 115 9.90 -0.31 9.47
C VAL A 115 10.83 0.18 10.60
N GLY A 116 11.79 1.02 10.25
CA GLY A 116 12.58 1.75 11.24
C GLY A 116 13.76 0.95 11.78
N GLU A 117 13.77 0.72 13.08
CA GLU A 117 14.90 0.18 13.82
C GLU A 117 15.34 -1.23 13.39
N ASP A 118 14.42 -2.04 12.88
CA ASP A 118 14.71 -3.40 12.39
C ASP A 118 15.68 -3.40 11.18
N GLY A 119 15.76 -2.28 10.47
CA GLY A 119 16.76 -2.02 9.44
C GLY A 119 16.53 -2.74 8.12
N ALA A 120 17.53 -2.68 7.25
CA ALA A 120 17.49 -3.07 5.84
C ALA A 120 16.99 -4.49 5.59
N SER A 121 17.25 -5.44 6.49
CA SER A 121 16.82 -6.84 6.31
C SER A 121 15.31 -7.05 6.47
N HIS A 122 14.61 -6.10 7.07
CA HIS A 122 13.16 -6.13 7.33
C HIS A 122 12.40 -5.08 6.50
N GLN A 123 13.07 -4.01 6.10
CA GLN A 123 12.53 -2.98 5.22
C GLN A 123 12.33 -3.56 3.82
N CYS A 124 11.11 -3.48 3.30
CA CYS A 124 10.79 -3.96 1.96
C CYS A 124 10.42 -2.79 1.06
N CYS A 125 11.33 -2.45 0.16
CA CYS A 125 11.11 -1.42 -0.84
C CYS A 125 10.96 -1.99 -2.26
N GLU A 126 10.71 -3.30 -2.39
CA GLU A 126 10.65 -4.06 -3.65
C GLU A 126 9.32 -4.82 -3.83
N ASP A 127 8.47 -4.83 -2.82
CA ASP A 127 7.25 -5.65 -2.80
C ASP A 127 6.25 -5.28 -3.90
N PHE A 128 6.07 -4.01 -4.20
CA PHE A 128 5.21 -3.61 -5.33
C PHE A 128 5.75 -4.15 -6.65
N ALA A 129 7.05 -4.04 -6.89
CA ALA A 129 7.68 -4.56 -8.10
C ALA A 129 7.45 -6.05 -8.27
N LEU A 130 7.69 -6.83 -7.21
CA LEU A 130 7.49 -8.27 -7.17
C LEU A 130 6.02 -8.65 -7.42
N MET A 131 5.10 -8.07 -6.67
CA MET A 131 3.69 -8.44 -6.73
C MET A 131 3.00 -7.94 -8.03
N ARG A 132 3.37 -6.76 -8.53
CA ARG A 132 2.88 -6.26 -9.81
C ARG A 132 3.28 -7.13 -10.99
N SER A 133 4.45 -7.80 -10.91
CA SER A 133 4.92 -8.69 -11.98
C SER A 133 4.12 -9.99 -12.13
N ILE A 134 3.34 -10.38 -11.10
CA ILE A 134 2.53 -11.61 -11.14
C ILE A 134 1.24 -11.36 -11.92
N PRO A 135 0.96 -12.11 -13.01
CA PRO A 135 -0.31 -11.97 -13.75
C PRO A 135 -1.53 -12.21 -12.85
N GLY A 136 -2.57 -11.37 -12.97
CA GLY A 136 -3.82 -11.50 -12.21
C GLY A 136 -3.74 -11.09 -10.74
N MET A 137 -2.57 -10.78 -10.19
CA MET A 137 -2.43 -10.27 -8.81
C MET A 137 -2.97 -8.84 -8.72
N THR A 138 -3.86 -8.58 -7.78
CA THR A 138 -4.26 -7.23 -7.39
C THR A 138 -3.33 -6.70 -6.30
N VAL A 139 -2.89 -5.44 -6.40
CA VAL A 139 -1.94 -4.83 -5.44
C VAL A 139 -2.52 -3.55 -4.88
N ILE A 140 -2.70 -3.51 -3.55
CA ILE A 140 -3.36 -2.41 -2.82
C ILE A 140 -2.45 -1.91 -1.70
N CYS A 141 -2.34 -0.58 -1.57
CA CYS A 141 -1.62 0.11 -0.49
C CYS A 141 -2.45 1.28 0.03
N PRO A 142 -3.26 1.08 1.08
CA PRO A 142 -4.14 2.12 1.61
C PRO A 142 -3.37 3.21 2.37
N ALA A 143 -3.92 4.44 2.34
CA ALA A 143 -3.30 5.63 2.90
C ALA A 143 -3.60 5.85 4.39
N ASP A 144 -4.78 5.46 4.89
CA ASP A 144 -5.19 5.65 6.28
C ASP A 144 -6.09 4.51 6.82
N ASP A 145 -6.62 4.69 8.05
CA ASP A 145 -7.48 3.70 8.71
C ASP A 145 -8.77 3.40 7.93
N VAL A 146 -9.44 4.44 7.44
CA VAL A 146 -10.73 4.30 6.74
C VAL A 146 -10.55 3.52 5.44
N GLU A 147 -9.58 3.92 4.66
CA GLU A 147 -9.24 3.26 3.40
C GLU A 147 -8.72 1.83 3.63
N ALA A 148 -7.90 1.61 4.66
CA ALA A 148 -7.39 0.27 4.99
C ALA A 148 -8.52 -0.71 5.34
N ARG A 149 -9.51 -0.28 6.12
CA ARG A 149 -10.70 -1.08 6.46
C ARG A 149 -11.52 -1.41 5.23
N ALA A 150 -11.77 -0.41 4.39
CA ALA A 150 -12.50 -0.58 3.14
C ALA A 150 -11.75 -1.52 2.17
N ALA A 151 -10.44 -1.38 2.04
CA ALA A 151 -9.60 -2.24 1.21
C ALA A 151 -9.63 -3.72 1.65
N VAL A 152 -9.58 -3.99 2.96
CA VAL A 152 -9.67 -5.36 3.49
C VAL A 152 -11.03 -5.99 3.18
N ARG A 153 -12.12 -5.23 3.37
CA ARG A 153 -13.48 -5.69 3.04
C ARG A 153 -13.66 -5.93 1.54
N ALA A 154 -13.17 -5.03 0.70
CA ALA A 154 -13.21 -5.18 -0.75
C ALA A 154 -12.36 -6.38 -1.21
N ALA A 155 -11.18 -6.59 -0.62
CA ALA A 155 -10.36 -7.76 -0.90
C ALA A 155 -11.04 -9.06 -0.50
N TYR A 156 -11.74 -9.10 0.67
CA TYR A 156 -12.51 -10.27 1.07
C TYR A 156 -13.62 -10.61 0.06
N ALA A 157 -14.34 -9.59 -0.43
CA ALA A 157 -15.43 -9.76 -1.38
C ALA A 157 -14.98 -10.08 -2.81
N MET A 158 -13.72 -9.78 -3.15
CA MET A 158 -13.15 -10.03 -4.47
C MET A 158 -12.71 -11.49 -4.61
N GLU A 159 -13.04 -12.14 -5.71
CA GLU A 159 -12.47 -13.44 -6.07
C GLU A 159 -11.06 -13.27 -6.69
N GLY A 160 -10.11 -14.13 -6.30
CA GLY A 160 -8.75 -14.12 -6.80
C GLY A 160 -7.70 -13.56 -5.84
N PRO A 161 -6.41 -13.54 -6.24
CA PRO A 161 -5.30 -13.19 -5.37
C PRO A 161 -5.18 -11.67 -5.18
N VAL A 162 -5.04 -11.24 -3.92
CA VAL A 162 -4.86 -9.83 -3.56
C VAL A 162 -3.65 -9.68 -2.63
N TYR A 163 -2.76 -8.77 -2.95
CA TYR A 163 -1.69 -8.30 -2.08
C TYR A 163 -2.08 -6.96 -1.47
N LEU A 164 -2.18 -6.92 -0.14
CA LEU A 164 -2.51 -5.74 0.66
C LEU A 164 -1.27 -5.32 1.45
N ARG A 165 -0.76 -4.13 1.21
CA ARG A 165 0.41 -3.61 1.92
C ARG A 165 0.01 -2.65 3.01
N PHE A 166 0.45 -2.91 4.24
CA PHE A 166 0.17 -2.07 5.41
C PHE A 166 1.44 -1.53 6.06
N GLY A 167 1.38 -0.29 6.55
CA GLY A 167 2.47 0.36 7.27
C GLY A 167 2.53 0.00 8.76
N ARG A 168 3.74 0.12 9.35
CA ARG A 168 3.99 0.04 10.79
C ARG A 168 3.61 1.32 11.52
N LEU A 169 3.91 2.50 10.90
CA LEU A 169 3.66 3.80 11.50
C LEU A 169 2.17 4.12 11.60
N ALA A 170 1.80 4.81 12.70
CA ALA A 170 0.51 5.44 12.80
C ALA A 170 0.49 6.70 11.91
N VAL A 171 -0.45 6.74 10.97
CA VAL A 171 -0.66 7.84 10.02
C VAL A 171 -1.93 8.60 10.35
N PRO A 172 -2.03 9.89 10.00
CA PRO A 172 -3.27 10.65 10.17
C PRO A 172 -4.44 10.01 9.44
N VAL A 173 -5.61 9.97 10.10
CA VAL A 173 -6.87 9.58 9.49
C VAL A 173 -7.49 10.84 8.87
N PHE A 174 -7.62 10.87 7.56
CA PHE A 174 -8.13 12.02 6.82
C PHE A 174 -9.36 11.74 5.96
N HIS A 175 -9.64 10.48 5.65
CA HIS A 175 -10.90 10.13 5.01
C HIS A 175 -12.06 10.16 6.01
N ASP A 176 -13.22 10.57 5.52
CA ASP A 176 -14.48 10.53 6.30
C ASP A 176 -15.12 9.15 6.16
N ALA A 177 -15.17 8.40 7.26
CA ALA A 177 -15.68 7.03 7.28
C ALA A 177 -17.16 6.91 6.84
N GLU A 178 -17.97 7.98 6.97
CA GLU A 178 -19.38 7.96 6.58
C GLU A 178 -19.59 8.16 5.08
N ASN A 179 -18.65 8.86 4.43
CA ASN A 179 -18.79 9.25 3.02
C ASN A 179 -17.72 8.60 2.12
N TYR A 180 -16.75 7.87 2.67
CA TYR A 180 -15.69 7.27 1.88
C TYR A 180 -16.20 6.08 1.06
N HIS A 181 -15.90 6.08 -0.22
CA HIS A 181 -16.25 5.00 -1.13
C HIS A 181 -14.98 4.40 -1.73
N PHE A 182 -14.75 3.11 -1.48
CA PHE A 182 -13.61 2.37 -1.98
C PHE A 182 -14.02 1.48 -3.15
N GLU A 183 -13.29 1.58 -4.25
CA GLU A 183 -13.43 0.71 -5.41
C GLU A 183 -12.06 0.24 -5.90
N ILE A 184 -11.85 -1.08 -5.97
CA ILE A 184 -10.58 -1.64 -6.46
C ILE A 184 -10.32 -1.17 -7.89
N GLY A 185 -9.13 -0.64 -8.15
CA GLY A 185 -8.74 -0.16 -9.48
C GLY A 185 -9.15 1.28 -9.78
N LYS A 186 -9.74 1.99 -8.81
CA LYS A 186 -10.03 3.42 -8.93
C LYS A 186 -9.14 4.25 -8.01
N GLY A 187 -8.68 5.39 -8.51
CA GLY A 187 -7.98 6.39 -7.71
C GLY A 187 -8.93 7.45 -7.19
N GLU A 188 -8.48 8.24 -6.23
CA GLU A 188 -9.24 9.34 -5.65
C GLU A 188 -8.52 10.67 -5.83
N GLN A 189 -9.22 11.70 -6.26
CA GLN A 189 -8.70 13.07 -6.29
C GLN A 189 -8.91 13.72 -4.93
N ILE A 190 -7.82 13.96 -4.19
CA ILE A 190 -7.85 14.53 -2.83
C ILE A 190 -7.92 16.06 -2.86
N THR A 191 -7.14 16.71 -3.74
CA THR A 191 -7.13 18.15 -3.91
C THR A 191 -7.25 18.53 -5.38
N GLU A 192 -7.87 19.68 -5.64
CA GLU A 192 -7.86 20.29 -6.97
C GLU A 192 -6.60 21.13 -7.19
N GLY A 193 -6.16 21.24 -8.44
CA GLY A 193 -5.02 22.02 -8.84
C GLY A 193 -4.74 21.89 -10.34
N SER A 194 -3.95 22.80 -10.89
CA SER A 194 -3.67 22.83 -12.32
C SER A 194 -2.19 23.06 -12.67
N ASP A 195 -1.35 23.33 -11.67
CA ASP A 195 0.07 23.66 -11.93
C ASP A 195 0.94 22.40 -12.00
N ILE A 196 0.63 21.41 -11.17
CA ILE A 196 1.34 20.13 -11.10
C ILE A 196 0.47 19.07 -10.46
N ALA A 197 0.53 17.81 -10.93
CA ALA A 197 -0.13 16.68 -10.31
C ALA A 197 0.84 15.91 -9.41
N ILE A 198 0.39 15.52 -8.21
CA ILE A 198 1.11 14.65 -7.27
C ILE A 198 0.30 13.37 -7.11
N ILE A 199 0.80 12.27 -7.65
CA ILE A 199 0.16 10.95 -7.61
C ILE A 199 0.85 10.12 -6.55
N ALA A 200 0.18 9.82 -5.45
CA ALA A 200 0.78 9.19 -4.28
C ALA A 200 0.04 7.90 -3.87
N THR A 201 0.70 7.06 -3.06
CA THR A 201 0.12 5.85 -2.47
C THR A 201 0.57 5.66 -1.02
N GLY A 202 -0.27 4.99 -0.23
CA GLY A 202 0.02 4.69 1.16
C GLY A 202 0.31 5.93 2.01
N LEU A 203 1.29 5.86 2.90
CA LEU A 203 1.62 6.98 3.79
C LEU A 203 2.04 8.26 3.03
N MET A 204 2.56 8.13 1.79
CA MET A 204 2.97 9.28 1.00
C MET A 204 1.80 10.16 0.52
N VAL A 205 0.56 9.67 0.61
CA VAL A 205 -0.63 10.51 0.30
C VAL A 205 -0.76 11.66 1.31
N ASN A 206 -0.52 11.40 2.61
CA ASN A 206 -0.52 12.47 3.60
C ASN A 206 0.63 13.48 3.39
N GLU A 207 1.82 13.01 3.03
CA GLU A 207 2.94 13.89 2.69
C GLU A 207 2.65 14.73 1.44
N ALA A 208 1.97 14.15 0.44
CA ALA A 208 1.51 14.87 -0.74
C ALA A 208 0.47 15.95 -0.40
N ARG A 209 -0.47 15.69 0.54
CA ARG A 209 -1.43 16.67 1.03
C ARG A 209 -0.73 17.85 1.71
N ILE A 210 0.21 17.55 2.62
CA ILE A 210 1.01 18.59 3.30
C ILE A 210 1.79 19.41 2.27
N ALA A 211 2.40 18.77 1.28
CA ALA A 211 3.12 19.48 0.21
C ALA A 211 2.18 20.38 -0.60
N ALA A 212 0.99 19.92 -0.95
CA ALA A 212 0.01 20.73 -1.67
C ALA A 212 -0.45 21.95 -0.86
N GLU A 213 -0.65 21.82 0.45
CA GLU A 213 -0.95 22.93 1.35
C GLU A 213 0.19 23.96 1.40
N GLN A 214 1.44 23.52 1.48
CA GLN A 214 2.63 24.39 1.46
C GLN A 214 2.77 25.11 0.11
N LEU A 215 2.65 24.39 -1.00
CA LEU A 215 2.71 24.95 -2.36
C LEU A 215 1.59 25.97 -2.60
N THR A 216 0.38 25.72 -2.08
CA THR A 216 -0.75 26.67 -2.17
C THR A 216 -0.45 27.98 -1.47
N ALA A 217 0.24 27.95 -0.32
CA ALA A 217 0.68 29.17 0.37
C ALA A 217 1.67 30.02 -0.44
N GLU A 218 2.33 29.40 -1.42
CA GLU A 218 3.26 30.04 -2.38
C GLU A 218 2.60 30.38 -3.72
N GLY A 219 1.29 30.15 -3.86
CA GLY A 219 0.56 30.40 -5.09
C GLY A 219 0.73 29.31 -6.17
N ILE A 220 1.08 28.09 -5.76
CA ILE A 220 1.18 26.91 -6.65
C ILE A 220 0.06 25.94 -6.28
N HIS A 221 -0.83 25.66 -7.21
CA HIS A 221 -2.00 24.80 -7.00
C HIS A 221 -1.70 23.38 -7.50
N ALA A 222 -1.34 22.51 -6.55
CA ALA A 222 -1.05 21.11 -6.84
C ALA A 222 -2.31 20.24 -6.72
N GLN A 223 -2.55 19.40 -7.73
CA GLN A 223 -3.57 18.36 -7.70
C GLN A 223 -3.00 17.11 -7.03
N VAL A 224 -3.62 16.63 -5.95
CA VAL A 224 -3.21 15.39 -5.27
C VAL A 224 -4.15 14.26 -5.64
N ILE A 225 -3.58 13.17 -6.14
CA ILE A 225 -4.28 11.93 -6.49
C ILE A 225 -3.77 10.81 -5.55
N ASN A 226 -4.69 10.16 -4.86
CA ASN A 226 -4.44 8.95 -4.12
C ASN A 226 -4.65 7.73 -5.03
N ILE A 227 -3.63 6.91 -5.23
CA ILE A 227 -3.68 5.63 -5.92
C ILE A 227 -3.52 4.52 -4.88
N HIS A 228 -4.61 4.12 -4.24
CA HIS A 228 -4.62 3.01 -3.31
C HIS A 228 -4.49 1.64 -4.01
N THR A 229 -4.92 1.50 -5.25
CA THR A 229 -4.75 0.28 -6.06
C THR A 229 -3.70 0.50 -7.13
N ILE A 230 -2.51 -0.10 -6.92
CA ILE A 230 -1.37 0.07 -7.84
C ILE A 230 -1.53 -0.86 -9.06
N LYS A 231 -2.24 -1.97 -8.86
CA LYS A 231 -2.62 -2.90 -9.94
C LYS A 231 -3.98 -3.53 -9.64
N PRO A 232 -4.96 -3.39 -10.57
CA PRO A 232 -4.89 -2.58 -11.78
C PRO A 232 -4.78 -1.10 -11.47
N LEU A 233 -4.01 -0.36 -12.26
CA LEU A 233 -3.88 1.10 -12.13
C LEU A 233 -5.12 1.79 -12.73
N ASP A 234 -5.62 2.83 -12.07
CA ASP A 234 -6.61 3.73 -12.67
C ASP A 234 -5.93 4.65 -13.70
N GLU A 235 -5.87 4.18 -14.92
CA GLU A 235 -5.26 4.94 -16.01
C GLU A 235 -6.04 6.21 -16.36
N GLU A 236 -7.37 6.22 -16.15
CA GLU A 236 -8.22 7.37 -16.47
C GLU A 236 -7.88 8.56 -15.60
N ILE A 237 -7.76 8.38 -14.28
CA ILE A 237 -7.40 9.47 -13.36
C ILE A 237 -5.97 9.96 -13.58
N VAL A 238 -5.03 9.05 -13.89
CA VAL A 238 -3.64 9.38 -14.23
C VAL A 238 -3.58 10.26 -15.48
N LEU A 239 -4.27 9.84 -16.55
CA LEU A 239 -4.30 10.59 -17.82
C LEU A 239 -5.02 11.93 -17.66
N LYS A 240 -6.11 11.99 -16.87
CA LYS A 240 -6.81 13.21 -16.57
C LYS A 240 -5.89 14.20 -15.85
N ALA A 241 -5.25 13.78 -14.77
CA ALA A 241 -4.34 14.62 -13.99
C ALA A 241 -3.15 15.12 -14.84
N ALA A 242 -2.55 14.24 -15.65
CA ALA A 242 -1.47 14.62 -16.55
C ALA A 242 -1.90 15.64 -17.63
N LYS A 243 -3.11 15.50 -18.16
CA LYS A 243 -3.68 16.44 -19.15
C LYS A 243 -3.98 17.81 -18.54
N GLU A 244 -4.50 17.84 -17.31
CA GLU A 244 -4.87 19.08 -16.61
C GLU A 244 -3.62 19.85 -16.15
N CYS A 245 -2.60 19.16 -15.61
CA CYS A 245 -1.43 19.78 -15.00
C CYS A 245 -0.19 19.85 -15.91
N GLY A 246 -0.08 18.99 -16.90
CA GLY A 246 1.07 18.93 -17.82
C GLY A 246 2.40 18.45 -17.21
N LYS A 247 2.44 18.21 -15.90
CA LYS A 247 3.61 17.74 -15.15
C LYS A 247 3.15 16.86 -14.00
N VAL A 248 3.87 15.78 -13.72
CA VAL A 248 3.48 14.78 -12.71
C VAL A 248 4.65 14.48 -11.76
N ILE A 249 4.37 14.47 -10.47
CA ILE A 249 5.22 13.87 -9.44
C ILE A 249 4.54 12.59 -8.98
N THR A 250 5.27 11.47 -8.87
CA THR A 250 4.79 10.30 -8.16
C THR A 250 5.47 10.20 -6.81
N ALA A 251 4.74 9.75 -5.76
CA ALA A 251 5.27 9.64 -4.40
C ALA A 251 4.88 8.30 -3.78
N GLU A 252 5.89 7.51 -3.42
CA GLU A 252 5.74 6.16 -2.88
C GLU A 252 6.82 5.81 -1.87
N GLU A 253 6.46 5.08 -0.82
CA GLU A 253 7.41 4.51 0.13
C GLU A 253 7.92 3.15 -0.40
N HIS A 254 8.59 3.19 -1.54
CA HIS A 254 9.08 2.03 -2.29
C HIS A 254 10.26 2.48 -3.15
N ASN A 255 11.06 1.54 -3.65
CA ASN A 255 12.07 1.84 -4.65
C ASN A 255 11.39 2.47 -5.89
N VAL A 256 12.02 3.48 -6.48
CA VAL A 256 11.52 4.08 -7.73
C VAL A 256 11.47 3.10 -8.89
N ILE A 257 12.13 1.94 -8.77
CA ILE A 257 12.13 0.85 -9.75
C ILE A 257 10.97 -0.11 -9.44
N GLY A 258 10.09 -0.32 -10.40
CA GLY A 258 9.01 -1.31 -10.35
C GLY A 258 7.76 -0.91 -9.57
N GLY A 259 7.73 0.25 -8.89
CA GLY A 259 6.62 0.71 -8.07
C GLY A 259 5.52 1.48 -8.82
N LEU A 260 4.83 2.37 -8.07
CA LEU A 260 3.78 3.26 -8.60
C LEU A 260 4.34 4.18 -9.69
N GLY A 261 5.52 4.77 -9.45
CA GLY A 261 6.11 5.72 -10.39
C GLY A 261 6.36 5.11 -11.77
N GLU A 262 6.83 3.88 -11.84
CA GLU A 262 6.99 3.20 -13.14
C GLU A 262 5.64 2.81 -13.76
N ALA A 263 4.64 2.43 -12.97
CA ALA A 263 3.31 2.17 -13.50
C ALA A 263 2.72 3.41 -14.17
N VAL A 264 2.83 4.56 -13.52
CA VAL A 264 2.39 5.87 -14.06
C VAL A 264 3.21 6.25 -15.29
N CYS A 265 4.55 6.11 -15.24
CA CYS A 265 5.41 6.40 -16.38
C CYS A 265 5.08 5.53 -17.61
N ALA A 266 4.77 4.25 -17.42
CA ALA A 266 4.40 3.36 -18.51
C ALA A 266 3.14 3.87 -19.23
N VAL A 267 2.07 4.17 -18.47
CA VAL A 267 0.82 4.70 -19.04
C VAL A 267 1.04 6.02 -19.76
N LEU A 268 1.77 6.94 -19.13
CA LEU A 268 2.02 8.27 -19.71
C LEU A 268 2.90 8.21 -20.94
N SER A 269 3.94 7.37 -20.96
CA SER A 269 4.80 7.25 -22.14
C SER A 269 4.07 6.69 -23.36
N GLU A 270 3.09 5.81 -23.15
CA GLU A 270 2.32 5.19 -24.24
C GLU A 270 1.16 6.06 -24.73
N LYS A 271 0.45 6.73 -23.79
CA LYS A 271 -0.86 7.36 -24.10
C LYS A 271 -0.83 8.89 -24.10
N LEU A 272 0.00 9.50 -23.25
CA LEU A 272 0.11 10.96 -23.10
C LEU A 272 1.49 11.34 -22.59
N PRO A 273 2.53 11.43 -23.44
CA PRO A 273 3.88 11.75 -23.00
C PRO A 273 3.94 13.00 -22.14
N THR A 274 4.25 12.86 -20.87
CA THR A 274 4.22 13.90 -19.85
C THR A 274 5.50 13.83 -19.01
N PRO A 275 6.15 14.96 -18.65
CA PRO A 275 7.27 14.97 -17.73
C PRO A 275 6.87 14.40 -16.36
N VAL A 276 7.61 13.40 -15.88
CA VAL A 276 7.41 12.78 -14.57
C VAL A 276 8.68 12.86 -13.72
N ARG A 277 8.52 13.18 -12.43
CA ARG A 277 9.55 13.00 -11.40
C ARG A 277 9.05 12.03 -10.35
N ARG A 278 9.92 11.12 -9.91
CA ARG A 278 9.57 10.05 -8.96
C ARG A 278 10.20 10.33 -7.60
N VAL A 279 9.39 10.57 -6.58
CA VAL A 279 9.76 10.62 -5.18
C VAL A 279 9.56 9.23 -4.59
N GLY A 280 10.63 8.61 -4.16
CA GLY A 280 10.69 7.24 -3.66
C GLY A 280 12.12 6.92 -3.24
N VAL A 281 12.37 5.71 -2.78
CA VAL A 281 13.72 5.23 -2.44
C VAL A 281 14.54 5.13 -3.73
N GLN A 282 15.67 5.87 -3.78
CA GLN A 282 16.48 6.05 -4.97
C GLN A 282 17.53 4.93 -5.14
N ASP A 283 17.05 3.70 -5.39
CA ASP A 283 17.87 2.51 -5.61
C ASP A 283 18.94 2.29 -4.52
N LYS A 284 18.48 2.30 -3.26
CA LYS A 284 19.33 2.15 -2.07
C LYS A 284 18.69 1.19 -1.09
N PHE A 285 19.50 0.40 -0.42
CA PHE A 285 19.04 -0.32 0.76
C PHE A 285 18.75 0.66 1.90
N GLY A 286 17.82 0.27 2.79
CA GLY A 286 17.55 0.99 3.99
C GLY A 286 18.65 0.82 5.05
N CYS A 287 18.42 1.42 6.20
CA CYS A 287 19.26 1.27 7.39
C CYS A 287 18.41 1.33 8.67
N SER A 288 19.01 1.00 9.80
CA SER A 288 18.34 1.11 11.12
C SER A 288 18.29 2.54 11.59
N GLY A 289 17.14 2.98 12.10
CA GLY A 289 16.96 4.32 12.66
C GLY A 289 15.50 4.57 13.03
N PRO A 290 15.19 5.70 13.70
CA PRO A 290 13.82 6.10 13.94
C PRO A 290 13.07 6.30 12.61
N ALA A 291 11.88 5.72 12.48
CA ALA A 291 11.17 5.64 11.23
C ALA A 291 10.95 6.99 10.52
N TRP A 292 10.57 8.05 11.27
CA TRP A 292 10.39 9.39 10.70
C TRP A 292 11.68 10.05 10.24
N ASP A 293 12.82 9.75 10.91
CA ASP A 293 14.13 10.27 10.51
C ASP A 293 14.58 9.60 9.20
N LEU A 294 14.34 8.28 9.10
CA LEU A 294 14.60 7.56 7.86
C LEU A 294 13.75 8.07 6.68
N LEU A 295 12.46 8.33 6.88
CA LEU A 295 11.63 8.90 5.83
C LEU A 295 12.23 10.22 5.31
N ARG A 296 12.67 11.12 6.20
CA ARG A 296 13.33 12.38 5.82
C ARG A 296 14.66 12.15 5.11
N GLU A 297 15.51 11.26 5.64
CA GLU A 297 16.82 10.95 5.06
C GLU A 297 16.70 10.40 3.63
N TYR A 298 15.66 9.58 3.38
CA TYR A 298 15.40 9.02 2.06
C TYR A 298 14.55 9.93 1.17
N GLY A 299 14.22 11.13 1.63
CA GLY A 299 13.46 12.11 0.86
C GLY A 299 11.99 11.71 0.65
N LEU A 300 11.42 10.98 1.61
CA LEU A 300 10.03 10.53 1.58
C LEU A 300 9.16 11.44 2.47
N ASP A 301 9.17 12.73 2.15
CA ASP A 301 8.48 13.77 2.91
C ASP A 301 7.92 14.89 2.03
N ALA A 302 7.07 15.72 2.62
CA ALA A 302 6.46 16.87 1.97
C ALA A 302 7.49 17.87 1.44
N ALA A 303 8.60 18.07 2.16
CA ALA A 303 9.64 19.02 1.76
C ALA A 303 10.31 18.61 0.44
N THR A 304 10.59 17.32 0.26
CA THR A 304 11.14 16.76 -0.99
C THR A 304 10.14 16.87 -2.14
N ILE A 305 8.84 16.65 -1.86
CA ILE A 305 7.79 16.83 -2.88
C ILE A 305 7.72 18.30 -3.31
N CYS A 306 7.72 19.27 -2.37
CA CYS A 306 7.74 20.70 -2.68
C CYS A 306 8.97 21.10 -3.49
N LYS A 307 10.17 20.68 -3.08
CA LYS A 307 11.41 20.92 -3.82
C LYS A 307 11.31 20.40 -5.26
N THR A 308 10.82 19.17 -5.42
CA THR A 308 10.63 18.56 -6.75
C THR A 308 9.63 19.34 -7.60
N ALA A 309 8.56 19.85 -6.99
CA ALA A 309 7.59 20.71 -7.68
C ALA A 309 8.22 22.01 -8.16
N HIS A 310 9.00 22.71 -7.31
CA HIS A 310 9.72 23.93 -7.72
C HIS A 310 10.67 23.67 -8.88
N GLU A 311 11.48 22.62 -8.80
CA GLU A 311 12.40 22.24 -9.88
C GLU A 311 11.67 21.99 -11.21
N MET A 312 10.53 21.29 -11.17
CA MET A 312 9.72 21.02 -12.37
C MET A 312 9.04 22.26 -12.92
N LEU A 313 8.67 23.22 -12.05
CA LEU A 313 8.04 24.48 -12.45
C LEU A 313 9.02 25.56 -12.83
N GLY A 314 10.32 25.37 -12.56
CA GLY A 314 11.37 26.36 -12.83
C GLY A 314 11.30 27.55 -11.85
N LYS A 315 10.95 27.31 -10.62
CA LYS A 315 10.81 28.30 -9.55
C LYS A 315 11.84 28.10 -8.46
#